data_290836edf8464af66348c788078c3879
#
_entry.id   290836edf8464af66348c788078c3879
#
_cell.length_a   1.000
_cell.length_b   1.000
_cell.length_c   1.000
_cell.angle_alpha   90.00
_cell.angle_beta   90.00
_cell.angle_gamma   90.00
#
_symmetry.space_group_name_H-M   'P 1'
#
loop_
_entity.id
_entity.type
_entity.pdbx_description
1 polymer ?
#
loop_
_entity_poly.entity_id
_entity_poly.type
_entity_poly.pdbx_seq_one_letter_code
_entity_poly.pdbx_strand_id
1 'polypeptide(L)'
;VCCGTGTIGLCVSKSLGMDVVEKLIGVEMCEAAVADARINATKNGFTNASFVASKAEAVLGNMLHEENAGPGGNGKRIVAIVDPPRAGLHSNVIRALRTCSAIDCLVYVSCNPTKSFIEDVHKLCLPRTKNWRGQPFVPVHSTSVDMFPHAQHCEIVMRLEHVKPEWEAKATPKSDVSGTPENGVEKTKD
;
A
#
# COMPACT_ATOMS: atom_id res chain seq x y z
N VAL A 1 -8.18 5.14 0.76
CA VAL A 1 -9.09 4.17 0.10
C VAL A 1 -9.84 3.42 1.18
N CYS A 2 -11.16 3.21 0.99
CA CYS A 2 -12.09 2.76 2.03
C CYS A 2 -12.05 3.72 3.22
N CYS A 3 -12.25 5.01 2.93
CA CYS A 3 -11.97 6.06 3.91
C CYS A 3 -13.07 6.25 4.97
N GLY A 4 -14.23 5.59 4.83
CA GLY A 4 -15.38 5.76 5.70
C GLY A 4 -15.76 7.24 5.83
N THR A 5 -15.90 7.72 7.06
CA THR A 5 -16.19 9.12 7.38
C THR A 5 -14.97 10.06 7.29
N GLY A 6 -13.87 9.61 6.68
CA GLY A 6 -12.65 10.39 6.45
C GLY A 6 -11.72 10.49 7.66
N THR A 7 -12.02 9.83 8.76
CA THR A 7 -11.36 10.04 10.06
C THR A 7 -9.85 9.88 9.99
N ILE A 8 -9.35 8.75 9.47
CA ILE A 8 -7.90 8.49 9.42
C ILE A 8 -7.18 9.55 8.59
N GLY A 9 -7.68 9.81 7.37
CA GLY A 9 -7.07 10.80 6.48
C GLY A 9 -7.06 12.21 7.06
N LEU A 10 -8.17 12.66 7.63
CA LEU A 10 -8.28 13.98 8.25
C LEU A 10 -7.37 14.11 9.48
N CYS A 11 -7.35 13.10 10.37
CA CYS A 11 -6.49 13.12 11.55
C CYS A 11 -5.01 13.13 11.19
N VAL A 12 -4.58 12.28 10.24
CA VAL A 12 -3.19 12.25 9.77
C VAL A 12 -2.80 13.59 9.13
N SER A 13 -3.64 14.13 8.23
CA SER A 13 -3.37 15.42 7.59
C SER A 13 -3.27 16.56 8.61
N LYS A 14 -4.13 16.58 9.62
CA LYS A 14 -4.06 17.57 10.69
C LYS A 14 -2.81 17.42 11.55
N SER A 15 -2.38 16.21 11.84
CA SER A 15 -1.17 15.91 12.62
C SER A 15 0.12 16.28 11.89
N LEU A 16 0.15 16.13 10.56
CA LEU A 16 1.29 16.51 9.72
C LEU A 16 1.40 18.01 9.49
N GLY A 17 0.30 18.75 9.63
CA GLY A 17 0.15 20.14 9.26
C GLY A 17 -0.60 20.28 7.93
N MET A 18 -1.59 21.17 7.90
CA MET A 18 -2.45 21.36 6.73
C MET A 18 -1.73 22.04 5.56
N ASP A 19 -0.60 22.68 5.82
CA ASP A 19 0.34 23.26 4.87
C ASP A 19 1.26 22.22 4.20
N VAL A 20 1.48 21.08 4.86
CA VAL A 20 2.28 19.98 4.34
C VAL A 20 1.49 19.09 3.37
N VAL A 21 0.18 18.92 3.63
CA VAL A 21 -0.70 18.09 2.80
C VAL A 21 -1.40 18.96 1.78
N GLU A 22 -0.87 19.01 0.56
CA GLU A 22 -1.45 19.82 -0.54
C GLU A 22 -2.88 19.41 -0.87
N LYS A 23 -3.17 18.11 -0.88
CA LYS A 23 -4.48 17.56 -1.26
C LYS A 23 -4.78 16.27 -0.51
N LEU A 24 -5.98 16.14 0.02
CA LEU A 24 -6.51 14.92 0.60
C LEU A 24 -7.65 14.38 -0.27
N ILE A 25 -7.53 13.12 -0.73
CA ILE A 25 -8.57 12.47 -1.51
C ILE A 25 -9.02 11.20 -0.80
N GLY A 26 -10.30 11.14 -0.47
CA GLY A 26 -10.94 9.95 0.09
C GLY A 26 -11.80 9.24 -0.94
N VAL A 27 -11.71 7.90 -0.99
CA VAL A 27 -12.59 7.04 -1.80
C VAL A 27 -13.30 6.07 -0.87
N GLU A 28 -14.63 6.09 -0.93
CA GLU A 28 -15.50 5.25 -0.11
C GLU A 28 -16.74 4.84 -0.91
N MET A 29 -17.19 3.61 -0.75
CA MET A 29 -18.34 3.08 -1.47
C MET A 29 -19.67 3.54 -0.86
N CYS A 30 -19.73 3.78 0.44
CA CYS A 30 -20.93 4.18 1.16
C CYS A 30 -21.15 5.69 1.01
N GLU A 31 -22.19 6.09 0.26
CA GLU A 31 -22.54 7.51 0.02
C GLU A 31 -22.80 8.28 1.31
N ALA A 32 -23.45 7.66 2.30
CA ALA A 32 -23.71 8.29 3.59
C ALA A 32 -22.39 8.60 4.34
N ALA A 33 -21.44 7.66 4.34
CA ALA A 33 -20.13 7.87 4.94
C ALA A 33 -19.34 8.98 4.21
N VAL A 34 -19.46 9.07 2.88
CA VAL A 34 -18.87 10.17 2.09
C VAL A 34 -19.48 11.51 2.45
N ALA A 35 -20.81 11.56 2.65
CA ALA A 35 -21.47 12.79 3.09
C ALA A 35 -20.95 13.24 4.45
N ASP A 36 -20.83 12.32 5.41
CA ASP A 36 -20.24 12.58 6.73
C ASP A 36 -18.76 13.02 6.63
N ALA A 37 -17.98 12.38 5.74
CA ALA A 37 -16.59 12.77 5.52
C ALA A 37 -16.46 14.24 5.06
N ARG A 38 -17.34 14.68 4.17
CA ARG A 38 -17.37 16.08 3.71
C ARG A 38 -17.74 17.04 4.85
N ILE A 39 -18.73 16.66 5.68
CA ILE A 39 -19.11 17.44 6.86
C ILE A 39 -17.94 17.51 7.85
N ASN A 40 -17.26 16.39 8.09
CA ASN A 40 -16.12 16.31 8.99
C ASN A 40 -14.96 17.18 8.48
N ALA A 41 -14.65 17.14 7.19
CA ALA A 41 -13.64 18.00 6.59
C ALA A 41 -13.95 19.49 6.79
N THR A 42 -15.16 19.91 6.46
CA THR A 42 -15.63 21.30 6.62
C THR A 42 -15.55 21.75 8.08
N LYS A 43 -16.08 20.95 9.02
CA LYS A 43 -16.04 21.27 10.46
C LYS A 43 -14.63 21.40 11.02
N ASN A 44 -13.67 20.69 10.43
CA ASN A 44 -12.26 20.72 10.85
C ASN A 44 -11.40 21.71 10.02
N GLY A 45 -12.00 22.52 9.17
CA GLY A 45 -11.33 23.59 8.42
C GLY A 45 -10.52 23.11 7.21
N PHE A 46 -10.76 21.89 6.70
CA PHE A 46 -10.09 21.40 5.49
C PHE A 46 -10.73 21.99 4.24
N THR A 47 -9.96 22.75 3.47
CA THR A 47 -10.37 23.32 2.17
C THR A 47 -9.82 22.53 0.99
N ASN A 48 -8.85 21.65 1.23
CA ASN A 48 -8.11 20.85 0.25
C ASN A 48 -8.50 19.35 0.27
N ALA A 49 -9.57 18.99 0.98
CA ALA A 49 -10.07 17.63 1.06
C ALA A 49 -11.24 17.39 0.09
N SER A 50 -11.20 16.26 -0.61
CA SER A 50 -12.27 15.81 -1.50
C SER A 50 -12.59 14.33 -1.25
N PHE A 51 -13.87 13.96 -1.39
CA PHE A 51 -14.34 12.62 -1.15
C PHE A 51 -15.24 12.13 -2.28
N VAL A 52 -14.95 10.92 -2.79
CA VAL A 52 -15.62 10.30 -3.92
C VAL A 52 -16.41 9.08 -3.44
N ALA A 53 -17.73 9.10 -3.69
CA ALA A 53 -18.62 7.96 -3.44
C ALA A 53 -18.51 6.99 -4.62
N SER A 54 -17.66 5.97 -4.49
CA SER A 54 -17.48 4.95 -5.54
C SER A 54 -16.74 3.73 -5.00
N LYS A 55 -16.87 2.61 -5.73
CA LYS A 55 -15.99 1.46 -5.53
C LYS A 55 -14.56 1.83 -5.91
N ALA A 56 -13.61 1.54 -5.05
CA ALA A 56 -12.20 1.89 -5.25
C ALA A 56 -11.63 1.31 -6.55
N GLU A 57 -12.00 0.06 -6.88
CA GLU A 57 -11.56 -0.62 -8.11
C GLU A 57 -12.06 0.04 -9.40
N ALA A 58 -13.09 0.86 -9.33
CA ALA A 58 -13.64 1.57 -10.48
C ALA A 58 -12.95 2.90 -10.76
N VAL A 59 -12.44 3.58 -9.74
CA VAL A 59 -11.97 4.97 -9.87
C VAL A 59 -10.47 5.16 -9.58
N LEU A 60 -9.88 4.33 -8.72
CA LEU A 60 -8.54 4.56 -8.20
C LEU A 60 -7.47 4.61 -9.30
N GLY A 61 -7.58 3.75 -10.32
CA GLY A 61 -6.62 3.71 -11.43
C GLY A 61 -6.54 5.05 -12.18
N ASN A 62 -7.70 5.61 -12.52
CA ASN A 62 -7.78 6.91 -13.21
C ASN A 62 -7.33 8.05 -12.31
N MET A 63 -7.77 8.06 -11.05
CA MET A 63 -7.40 9.10 -10.08
C MET A 63 -5.88 9.14 -9.86
N LEU A 64 -5.23 8.00 -9.67
CA LEU A 64 -3.77 7.93 -9.51
C LEU A 64 -3.05 8.33 -10.81
N HIS A 65 -3.61 8.02 -11.96
CA HIS A 65 -3.05 8.45 -13.25
C HIS A 65 -3.11 9.97 -13.40
N GLU A 66 -4.24 10.58 -13.10
CA GLU A 66 -4.45 12.04 -13.15
C GLU A 66 -3.51 12.77 -12.19
N GLU A 67 -3.39 12.31 -10.94
CA GLU A 67 -2.49 12.91 -9.95
C GLU A 67 -1.00 12.75 -10.35
N ASN A 68 -0.64 11.66 -11.01
CA ASN A 68 0.74 11.42 -11.48
C ASN A 68 1.08 12.19 -12.76
N ALA A 69 0.10 12.43 -13.66
CA ALA A 69 0.28 13.06 -14.97
C ALA A 69 -0.03 14.56 -14.99
N GLY A 70 -0.68 15.10 -13.96
CA GLY A 70 -1.14 16.50 -13.90
C GLY A 70 0.01 17.53 -13.90
N PRO A 71 -0.29 18.83 -14.16
CA PRO A 71 0.69 19.89 -14.07
C PRO A 71 1.31 19.95 -12.68
N GLY A 72 2.59 19.62 -12.57
CA GLY A 72 3.29 19.42 -11.30
C GLY A 72 3.35 17.95 -10.81
N GLY A 73 2.84 16.98 -11.59
CA GLY A 73 2.90 15.55 -11.26
C GLY A 73 4.33 14.99 -11.17
N ASN A 74 5.26 15.54 -11.92
CA ASN A 74 6.68 15.23 -11.78
C ASN A 74 7.24 15.89 -10.51
N GLY A 75 7.22 15.15 -9.39
CA GLY A 75 7.74 15.59 -8.10
C GLY A 75 6.72 15.55 -6.95
N LYS A 76 5.43 15.36 -7.22
CA LYS A 76 4.45 15.12 -6.16
C LYS A 76 4.63 13.74 -5.55
N ARG A 77 4.61 13.68 -4.24
CA ARG A 77 4.68 12.44 -3.46
C ARG A 77 3.27 12.07 -3.02
N ILE A 78 2.87 10.85 -3.30
CA ILE A 78 1.58 10.32 -2.86
C ILE A 78 1.80 9.40 -1.67
N VAL A 79 1.12 9.68 -0.58
CA VAL A 79 0.95 8.72 0.52
C VAL A 79 -0.43 8.09 0.37
N ALA A 80 -0.45 6.80 0.10
CA ALA A 80 -1.70 6.05 0.02
C ALA A 80 -2.00 5.37 1.37
N ILE A 81 -3.22 5.57 1.87
CA ILE A 81 -3.73 4.88 3.06
C ILE A 81 -4.88 3.98 2.60
N VAL A 82 -4.83 2.71 2.93
CA VAL A 82 -5.89 1.74 2.66
C VAL A 82 -6.35 1.11 3.97
N ASP A 83 -7.66 1.09 4.18
CA ASP A 83 -8.33 0.49 5.33
C ASP A 83 -9.50 -0.38 4.82
N PRO A 84 -9.20 -1.52 4.20
CA PRO A 84 -10.22 -2.35 3.55
C PRO A 84 -11.08 -3.09 4.58
N PRO A 85 -12.28 -3.52 4.17
CA PRO A 85 -13.09 -4.44 4.97
C PRO A 85 -12.37 -5.77 5.16
N ARG A 86 -12.90 -6.63 6.04
CA ARG A 86 -12.34 -7.97 6.35
C ARG A 86 -12.09 -8.87 5.13
N ALA A 87 -12.73 -8.60 4.00
CA ALA A 87 -12.51 -9.32 2.75
C ALA A 87 -11.22 -8.93 2.02
N GLY A 88 -10.55 -7.86 2.45
CA GLY A 88 -9.35 -7.32 1.80
C GLY A 88 -9.63 -6.43 0.61
N LEU A 89 -8.57 -6.11 -0.14
CA LEU A 89 -8.61 -5.24 -1.31
C LEU A 89 -8.99 -6.01 -2.58
N HIS A 90 -9.80 -5.39 -3.42
CA HIS A 90 -10.01 -5.92 -4.76
C HIS A 90 -8.71 -5.92 -5.58
N SER A 91 -8.49 -6.94 -6.42
CA SER A 91 -7.24 -7.10 -7.19
C SER A 91 -6.91 -5.91 -8.09
N ASN A 92 -7.92 -5.19 -8.61
CA ASN A 92 -7.70 -3.99 -9.41
C ASN A 92 -7.17 -2.82 -8.58
N VAL A 93 -7.55 -2.71 -7.31
CA VAL A 93 -6.98 -1.73 -6.37
C VAL A 93 -5.50 -2.02 -6.16
N ILE A 94 -5.14 -3.27 -5.87
CA ILE A 94 -3.74 -3.69 -5.71
C ILE A 94 -2.92 -3.38 -6.98
N ARG A 95 -3.49 -3.67 -8.18
CA ARG A 95 -2.83 -3.35 -9.45
C ARG A 95 -2.62 -1.85 -9.63
N ALA A 96 -3.64 -1.03 -9.33
CA ALA A 96 -3.54 0.43 -9.43
C ALA A 96 -2.45 0.98 -8.50
N LEU A 97 -2.40 0.53 -7.25
CA LEU A 97 -1.36 0.91 -6.29
C LEU A 97 0.04 0.55 -6.81
N ARG A 98 0.23 -0.67 -7.30
CA ARG A 98 1.53 -1.15 -7.83
C ARG A 98 2.00 -0.41 -9.08
N THR A 99 1.08 0.07 -9.92
CA THR A 99 1.41 0.73 -11.18
C THR A 99 1.64 2.24 -11.04
N CYS A 100 1.23 2.85 -9.94
CA CYS A 100 1.45 4.27 -9.68
C CYS A 100 2.82 4.50 -9.05
N SER A 101 3.79 4.94 -9.85
CA SER A 101 5.16 5.22 -9.38
C SER A 101 5.28 6.43 -8.44
N ALA A 102 4.27 7.30 -8.40
CA ALA A 102 4.23 8.46 -7.52
C ALA A 102 3.87 8.10 -6.05
N ILE A 103 3.44 6.86 -5.78
CA ILE A 103 3.20 6.40 -4.42
C ILE A 103 4.55 6.19 -3.73
N ASP A 104 4.89 7.09 -2.84
CA ASP A 104 6.11 7.04 -2.04
C ASP A 104 5.96 6.10 -0.83
N CYS A 105 4.76 6.08 -0.27
CA CYS A 105 4.43 5.30 0.91
C CYS A 105 3.00 4.76 0.82
N LEU A 106 2.84 3.48 1.10
CA LEU A 106 1.54 2.84 1.28
C LEU A 106 1.40 2.43 2.74
N VAL A 107 0.35 2.92 3.40
CA VAL A 107 -0.03 2.50 4.74
C VAL A 107 -1.25 1.60 4.64
N TYR A 108 -1.10 0.36 5.06
CA TYR A 108 -2.18 -0.62 5.13
C TYR A 108 -2.64 -0.75 6.59
N VAL A 109 -3.90 -0.43 6.83
CA VAL A 109 -4.58 -0.62 8.12
C VAL A 109 -5.47 -1.86 8.01
N SER A 110 -5.50 -2.72 9.01
CA SER A 110 -6.34 -3.92 8.99
C SER A 110 -6.81 -4.33 10.37
N CYS A 111 -8.13 -4.44 10.54
CA CYS A 111 -8.76 -5.01 11.73
C CYS A 111 -8.72 -6.55 11.76
N ASN A 112 -8.21 -7.18 10.72
CA ASN A 112 -8.05 -8.63 10.63
C ASN A 112 -6.69 -8.97 10.04
N PRO A 113 -5.61 -9.00 10.85
CA PRO A 113 -4.24 -9.20 10.39
C PRO A 113 -3.93 -10.65 9.95
N THR A 114 -4.96 -11.44 9.71
CA THR A 114 -4.84 -12.81 9.23
C THR A 114 -5.15 -12.88 7.73
N LYS A 115 -5.71 -13.90 7.25
CA LYS A 115 -6.08 -14.31 5.90
C LYS A 115 -6.01 -13.22 4.80
N SER A 116 -6.99 -12.31 4.70
CA SER A 116 -7.06 -11.32 3.61
C SER A 116 -5.90 -10.31 3.65
N PHE A 117 -5.50 -9.86 4.82
CA PHE A 117 -4.34 -9.00 4.98
C PHE A 117 -3.07 -9.66 4.44
N ILE A 118 -2.80 -10.92 4.82
CA ILE A 118 -1.63 -11.68 4.34
C ILE A 118 -1.68 -11.86 2.82
N GLU A 119 -2.86 -12.20 2.28
CA GLU A 119 -3.05 -12.36 0.82
C GLU A 119 -2.80 -11.05 0.06
N ASP A 120 -3.28 -9.92 0.58
CA ASP A 120 -3.12 -8.62 -0.06
C ASP A 120 -1.67 -8.13 0.01
N VAL A 121 -1.03 -8.23 1.19
CA VAL A 121 0.40 -7.90 1.35
C VAL A 121 1.24 -8.79 0.44
N HIS A 122 0.95 -10.09 0.36
CA HIS A 122 1.63 -10.98 -0.57
C HIS A 122 1.52 -10.50 -2.02
N LYS A 123 0.29 -10.16 -2.50
CA LYS A 123 0.08 -9.64 -3.86
C LYS A 123 0.78 -8.30 -4.10
N LEU A 124 0.82 -7.42 -3.10
CA LEU A 124 1.56 -6.16 -3.17
C LEU A 124 3.07 -6.39 -3.34
N CYS A 125 3.61 -7.42 -2.69
CA CYS A 125 5.05 -7.73 -2.68
C CYS A 125 5.49 -8.68 -3.80
N LEU A 126 4.58 -9.32 -4.55
CA LEU A 126 4.95 -10.24 -5.63
C LEU A 126 5.87 -9.57 -6.65
N PRO A 127 6.88 -10.27 -7.17
CA PRO A 127 7.67 -9.81 -8.31
C PRO A 127 6.81 -9.40 -9.49
N ARG A 128 7.36 -8.57 -10.37
CA ARG A 128 6.65 -8.12 -11.57
C ARG A 128 6.39 -9.30 -12.52
N THR A 129 5.12 -9.50 -12.88
CA THR A 129 4.65 -10.54 -13.80
C THR A 129 3.63 -9.98 -14.79
N LYS A 130 3.15 -10.80 -15.75
CA LYS A 130 2.05 -10.39 -16.65
C LYS A 130 0.77 -10.03 -15.88
N ASN A 131 0.48 -10.73 -14.80
CA ASN A 131 -0.73 -10.54 -13.98
C ASN A 131 -0.55 -9.44 -12.92
N TRP A 132 0.68 -9.25 -12.43
CA TRP A 132 1.04 -8.28 -11.41
C TRP A 132 2.06 -7.30 -11.98
N ARG A 133 1.55 -6.37 -12.79
CA ARG A 133 2.35 -5.29 -13.37
C ARG A 133 2.69 -4.25 -12.29
N GLY A 134 3.56 -3.32 -12.64
CA GLY A 134 4.01 -2.28 -11.71
C GLY A 134 5.11 -2.76 -10.78
N GLN A 135 5.56 -1.88 -9.93
CA GLN A 135 6.65 -2.12 -9.01
C GLN A 135 6.14 -2.83 -7.75
N PRO A 136 6.82 -3.87 -7.27
CA PRO A 136 6.45 -4.49 -6.00
C PRO A 136 6.69 -3.53 -4.84
N PHE A 137 5.91 -3.73 -3.78
CA PHE A 137 6.15 -3.10 -2.49
C PHE A 137 6.98 -4.03 -1.60
N VAL A 138 7.62 -3.45 -0.60
CA VAL A 138 8.23 -4.19 0.52
C VAL A 138 7.71 -3.63 1.83
N PRO A 139 7.39 -4.49 2.82
CA PRO A 139 7.09 -4.06 4.16
C PRO A 139 8.32 -3.42 4.80
N VAL A 140 8.16 -2.22 5.35
CA VAL A 140 9.24 -1.47 6.00
C VAL A 140 9.07 -1.43 7.51
N HIS A 141 7.81 -1.30 7.95
CA HIS A 141 7.46 -1.22 9.36
C HIS A 141 6.05 -1.73 9.59
N SER A 142 5.82 -2.34 10.75
CA SER A 142 4.47 -2.71 11.18
C SER A 142 4.32 -2.51 12.69
N THR A 143 3.13 -2.11 13.10
CA THR A 143 2.76 -1.94 14.49
C THR A 143 1.39 -2.56 14.70
N SER A 144 1.25 -3.35 15.76
CA SER A 144 -0.06 -3.81 16.23
C SER A 144 -0.65 -2.79 17.20
N VAL A 145 -1.95 -2.58 17.12
CA VAL A 145 -2.69 -1.65 17.97
C VAL A 145 -3.86 -2.41 18.59
N ASP A 146 -3.86 -2.53 19.90
CA ASP A 146 -4.96 -3.15 20.65
C ASP A 146 -6.08 -2.12 20.86
N MET A 147 -7.09 -2.17 20.00
CA MET A 147 -8.29 -1.33 20.07
C MET A 147 -9.52 -2.09 20.59
N PHE A 148 -9.38 -3.37 20.86
CA PHE A 148 -10.49 -4.26 21.22
C PHE A 148 -10.22 -4.95 22.56
N PRO A 149 -10.32 -4.23 23.71
CA PRO A 149 -10.05 -4.81 25.01
C PRO A 149 -10.93 -6.04 25.27
N HIS A 150 -10.31 -7.08 25.83
CA HIS A 150 -10.93 -8.39 26.10
C HIS A 150 -11.35 -9.20 24.84
N ALA A 151 -10.91 -8.83 23.64
CA ALA A 151 -11.12 -9.60 22.43
C ALA A 151 -9.78 -10.15 21.87
N GLN A 152 -9.85 -11.25 21.12
CA GLN A 152 -8.69 -11.83 20.43
C GLN A 152 -8.43 -11.14 19.07
N HIS A 153 -8.67 -9.84 18.98
CA HIS A 153 -8.53 -9.04 17.79
C HIS A 153 -7.58 -7.87 18.05
N CYS A 154 -6.75 -7.56 17.08
CA CYS A 154 -5.95 -6.34 17.08
C CYS A 154 -6.00 -5.71 15.70
N GLU A 155 -5.80 -4.42 15.64
CA GLU A 155 -5.46 -3.73 14.39
C GLU A 155 -3.99 -3.95 14.08
N ILE A 156 -3.65 -3.96 12.78
CA ILE A 156 -2.28 -3.83 12.32
C ILE A 156 -2.18 -2.63 11.40
N VAL A 157 -1.14 -1.83 11.60
CA VAL A 157 -0.76 -0.74 10.70
C VAL A 157 0.58 -1.10 10.09
N MET A 158 0.62 -1.29 8.77
CA MET A 158 1.83 -1.64 8.06
C MET A 158 2.19 -0.58 7.04
N ARG A 159 3.44 -0.12 7.09
CA ARG A 159 4.03 0.73 6.07
C ARG A 159 4.76 -0.11 5.05
N LEU A 160 4.44 0.14 3.77
CA LEU A 160 5.10 -0.46 2.62
C LEU A 160 5.66 0.65 1.73
N GLU A 161 6.77 0.37 1.06
CA GLU A 161 7.39 1.26 0.07
C GLU A 161 7.66 0.47 -1.20
N HIS A 162 7.71 1.15 -2.36
CA HIS A 162 8.17 0.49 -3.58
C HIS A 162 9.61 0.03 -3.45
N VAL A 163 9.92 -1.14 -4.00
CA VAL A 163 11.30 -1.66 -4.06
C VAL A 163 12.20 -0.63 -4.73
N LYS A 164 13.28 -0.24 -4.06
CA LYS A 164 14.27 0.68 -4.61
C LYS A 164 15.34 -0.10 -5.38
N PRO A 165 15.89 0.46 -6.48
CA PRO A 165 16.90 -0.24 -7.28
C PRO A 165 18.09 -0.75 -6.47
N GLU A 166 18.51 -0.01 -5.45
CA GLU A 166 19.59 -0.42 -4.54
C GLU A 166 19.25 -1.64 -3.68
N TRP A 167 17.97 -1.96 -3.50
CA TRP A 167 17.52 -3.15 -2.76
C TRP A 167 17.53 -4.39 -3.64
N GLU A 168 17.21 -4.24 -4.93
CA GLU A 168 17.31 -5.32 -5.94
C GLU A 168 18.77 -5.77 -6.12
N ALA A 169 19.71 -4.81 -6.14
CA ALA A 169 21.13 -5.11 -6.26
C ALA A 169 21.70 -5.91 -5.07
N LYS A 170 21.12 -5.80 -3.88
CA LYS A 170 21.52 -6.55 -2.68
C LYS A 170 20.87 -7.94 -2.58
N ALA A 171 19.77 -8.16 -3.27
CA ALA A 171 19.00 -9.40 -3.23
C ALA A 171 19.47 -10.47 -4.23
N THR A 172 20.38 -10.14 -5.15
CA THR A 172 20.96 -11.11 -6.08
C THR A 172 22.05 -11.91 -5.34
N PRO A 173 21.86 -13.19 -5.02
CA PRO A 173 22.94 -14.00 -4.48
C PRO A 173 24.04 -14.07 -5.53
N LYS A 174 25.27 -13.73 -5.16
CA LYS A 174 26.43 -14.05 -5.99
C LYS A 174 26.45 -15.56 -6.14
N SER A 175 26.22 -16.03 -7.34
CA SER A 175 26.38 -17.46 -7.70
C SER A 175 27.87 -17.78 -7.76
N ASP A 176 28.50 -17.96 -6.60
CA ASP A 176 29.79 -18.63 -6.50
C ASP A 176 29.51 -20.13 -6.41
N VAL A 177 29.23 -20.75 -7.54
CA VAL A 177 29.34 -22.20 -7.72
C VAL A 177 30.30 -22.43 -8.87
N SER A 178 31.60 -22.25 -8.58
CA SER A 178 32.67 -22.88 -9.34
C SER A 178 33.41 -23.82 -8.41
N GLY A 179 32.83 -24.96 -8.20
CA GLY A 179 33.44 -26.08 -7.49
C GLY A 179 33.06 -27.38 -8.19
N THR A 180 33.79 -27.74 -9.23
CA THR A 180 33.76 -29.04 -9.83
C THR A 180 34.39 -30.03 -8.85
N PRO A 181 33.73 -31.10 -8.44
CA PRO A 181 34.40 -32.16 -7.72
C PRO A 181 35.18 -33.02 -8.72
N GLU A 182 36.51 -33.03 -8.63
CA GLU A 182 37.36 -34.01 -9.27
C GLU A 182 37.04 -35.40 -8.69
N ASN A 183 36.47 -36.25 -9.52
CA ASN A 183 36.33 -37.68 -9.22
C ASN A 183 37.68 -38.38 -9.40
N GLY A 184 38.41 -38.53 -8.32
CA GLY A 184 39.53 -39.48 -8.23
C GLY A 184 39.00 -40.88 -8.08
N VAL A 185 38.95 -41.64 -9.17
CA VAL A 185 38.75 -43.11 -9.12
C VAL A 185 40.12 -43.77 -8.96
N GLU A 186 40.44 -44.16 -7.75
CA GLU A 186 41.58 -45.02 -7.46
C GLU A 186 41.18 -46.49 -7.70
N LYS A 187 41.75 -47.08 -8.73
CA LYS A 187 41.67 -48.53 -8.99
C LYS A 187 42.72 -49.25 -8.13
N THR A 188 42.31 -49.96 -7.15
CA THR A 188 43.16 -51.01 -6.54
C THR A 188 42.90 -52.34 -7.25
N LYS A 189 43.97 -52.84 -7.84
CA LYS A 189 44.14 -54.30 -8.20
C LYS A 189 44.58 -55.03 -6.92
N ASP A 190 43.93 -56.10 -6.67
CA ASP A 190 44.34 -57.48 -6.44
C ASP A 190 43.22 -58.33 -5.85
#